data_ba9a065c4eeecf249fbebf9c2710ede2
#
_entry.id   ba9a065c4eeecf249fbebf9c2710ede2
#
_cell.length_a   1.000
_cell.length_b   1.000
_cell.length_c   1.000
_cell.angle_alpha   90.00
_cell.angle_beta   90.00
_cell.angle_gamma   90.00
#
_symmetry.space_group_name_H-M   'P 1'
#
loop_
_entity.id
_entity.type
_entity.pdbx_description
1 polymer ?
#
loop_
_entity_poly.entity_id
_entity_poly.type
_entity_poly.pdbx_seq_one_letter_code
_entity_poly.pdbx_strand_id
1 'polypeptide(L)'
;VKNYVRTIKQVGVVAALGLVALISATPAQAVDTVRNWASASSPWVVTVDGVAQGAAYGDWRLTYQSSELRSYARGYVKDYRAGGASIYFELRTQTNAGHCIAPAWTSCSQPWNGFADDDSAHSNSDLWVSTSASTSVHSNADYARGLLRTCEEVNWVPDDCTGWYYTQGDSYH
;
A
#
# COMPACT_ATOMS: atom_id res chain seq x y z
N VAL A 1 -9.14 84.51 -41.11
CA VAL A 1 -8.70 83.66 -40.01
C VAL A 1 -9.21 82.24 -40.32
N LYS A 2 -8.33 81.30 -40.74
CA LYS A 2 -8.67 79.91 -41.01
C LYS A 2 -8.31 79.03 -39.80
N ASN A 3 -9.28 78.46 -39.17
CA ASN A 3 -9.11 77.49 -38.14
C ASN A 3 -8.78 76.11 -38.71
N TYR A 4 -7.60 75.58 -38.43
CA TYR A 4 -7.20 74.22 -38.73
C TYR A 4 -7.53 73.33 -37.55
N VAL A 5 -8.49 72.42 -37.73
CA VAL A 5 -8.78 71.35 -36.78
C VAL A 5 -7.86 70.16 -37.12
N ARG A 6 -6.93 69.84 -36.20
CA ARG A 6 -6.10 68.62 -36.31
C ARG A 6 -6.81 67.46 -35.69
N THR A 7 -7.18 66.48 -36.52
CA THR A 7 -7.69 65.20 -36.06
C THR A 7 -6.55 64.29 -35.65
N ILE A 8 -6.49 63.96 -34.36
CA ILE A 8 -5.54 62.97 -33.83
C ILE A 8 -6.17 61.58 -33.99
N LYS A 9 -5.57 60.74 -34.84
CA LYS A 9 -5.91 59.34 -34.91
C LYS A 9 -5.24 58.59 -33.77
N GLN A 10 -6.04 58.09 -32.82
CA GLN A 10 -5.55 57.17 -31.80
C GLN A 10 -5.34 55.81 -32.45
N VAL A 11 -4.08 55.34 -32.44
CA VAL A 11 -3.75 53.94 -32.77
C VAL A 11 -3.89 53.14 -31.50
N GLY A 12 -4.96 52.34 -31.46
CA GLY A 12 -5.17 51.38 -30.34
C GLY A 12 -4.21 50.20 -30.46
N VAL A 13 -3.30 50.12 -29.51
CA VAL A 13 -2.47 48.95 -29.31
C VAL A 13 -3.30 47.90 -28.56
N VAL A 14 -3.73 46.85 -29.23
CA VAL A 14 -4.36 45.68 -28.63
C VAL A 14 -3.26 44.83 -28.04
N ALA A 15 -3.04 44.90 -26.73
CA ALA A 15 -2.19 43.98 -26.01
C ALA A 15 -2.94 42.64 -25.85
N ALA A 16 -2.56 41.64 -26.66
CA ALA A 16 -3.01 40.26 -26.48
C ALA A 16 -2.34 39.67 -25.21
N LEU A 17 -3.05 39.66 -24.09
CA LEU A 17 -2.65 38.91 -22.91
C LEU A 17 -2.84 37.42 -23.19
N GLY A 18 -1.77 36.74 -23.55
CA GLY A 18 -1.73 35.28 -23.65
C GLY A 18 -1.88 34.68 -22.25
N LEU A 19 -3.04 34.14 -21.95
CA LEU A 19 -3.27 33.31 -20.77
C LEU A 19 -2.50 31.99 -20.97
N VAL A 20 -1.31 31.88 -20.39
CA VAL A 20 -0.61 30.61 -20.26
C VAL A 20 -1.35 29.83 -19.15
N ALA A 21 -2.25 28.95 -19.54
CA ALA A 21 -2.84 27.97 -18.63
C ALA A 21 -1.70 27.03 -18.18
N LEU A 22 -1.20 27.23 -16.97
CA LEU A 22 -0.38 26.24 -16.27
C LEU A 22 -1.28 25.03 -16.02
N ILE A 23 -1.23 24.05 -16.90
CA ILE A 23 -1.79 22.74 -16.63
C ILE A 23 -0.89 22.12 -15.56
N SER A 24 -1.29 22.29 -14.31
CA SER A 24 -0.72 21.52 -13.20
C SER A 24 -1.08 20.07 -13.46
N ALA A 25 -0.14 19.29 -13.99
CA ALA A 25 -0.28 17.85 -14.02
C ALA A 25 -0.39 17.38 -12.56
N THR A 26 -1.61 17.07 -12.12
CA THR A 26 -1.79 16.34 -10.87
C THR A 26 -1.03 15.05 -11.01
N PRO A 27 -0.15 14.69 -10.05
CA PRO A 27 0.50 13.40 -10.08
C PRO A 27 -0.61 12.34 -10.14
N ALA A 28 -0.47 11.37 -11.05
CA ALA A 28 -1.38 10.25 -11.12
C ALA A 28 -1.37 9.59 -9.74
N GLN A 29 -2.47 9.75 -9.01
CA GLN A 29 -2.62 9.06 -7.72
C GLN A 29 -2.72 7.58 -8.06
N ALA A 30 -1.82 6.78 -7.49
CA ALA A 30 -1.93 5.34 -7.56
C ALA A 30 -3.34 4.93 -7.11
N VAL A 31 -4.04 4.19 -7.95
CA VAL A 31 -5.36 3.67 -7.61
C VAL A 31 -5.16 2.71 -6.44
N ASP A 32 -5.77 3.02 -5.31
CA ASP A 32 -5.75 2.21 -4.09
C ASP A 32 -6.45 0.87 -4.37
N THR A 33 -5.75 -0.06 -5.02
CA THR A 33 -6.31 -1.38 -5.27
C THR A 33 -6.23 -2.20 -4.00
N VAL A 34 -7.38 -2.43 -3.38
CA VAL A 34 -7.48 -3.24 -2.16
C VAL A 34 -7.44 -4.73 -2.52
N ARG A 35 -6.58 -5.49 -1.85
CA ARG A 35 -6.43 -6.94 -1.98
C ARG A 35 -6.75 -7.61 -0.65
N ASN A 36 -7.87 -8.32 -0.57
CA ASN A 36 -8.17 -9.14 0.61
C ASN A 36 -7.25 -10.34 0.64
N TRP A 37 -6.54 -10.55 1.75
CA TRP A 37 -5.68 -11.72 1.95
C TRP A 37 -6.37 -12.83 2.77
N ALA A 38 -7.38 -12.47 3.57
CA ALA A 38 -8.28 -13.39 4.27
C ALA A 38 -9.59 -12.65 4.60
N SER A 39 -10.60 -13.35 5.06
CA SER A 39 -11.90 -12.78 5.45
C SER A 39 -12.33 -13.23 6.83
N ALA A 40 -13.27 -12.51 7.44
CA ALA A 40 -13.84 -12.89 8.74
C ALA A 40 -14.49 -14.28 8.75
N SER A 41 -15.04 -14.71 7.60
CA SER A 41 -15.65 -16.05 7.45
C SER A 41 -14.64 -17.15 7.13
N SER A 42 -13.43 -16.77 6.72
CA SER A 42 -12.33 -17.68 6.41
C SER A 42 -11.01 -17.02 6.79
N PRO A 43 -10.76 -16.82 8.09
CA PRO A 43 -9.52 -16.22 8.58
C PRO A 43 -8.37 -17.22 8.45
N TRP A 44 -7.16 -16.71 8.44
CA TRP A 44 -5.98 -17.55 8.53
C TRP A 44 -5.69 -17.90 9.97
N VAL A 45 -5.62 -19.20 10.22
CA VAL A 45 -5.46 -19.78 11.55
C VAL A 45 -4.04 -20.29 11.71
N VAL A 46 -3.31 -19.78 12.68
CA VAL A 46 -2.05 -20.39 13.13
C VAL A 46 -2.36 -21.56 14.04
N THR A 47 -1.67 -22.68 13.80
CA THR A 47 -1.86 -23.93 14.56
C THR A 47 -0.51 -24.45 15.01
N VAL A 48 -0.44 -24.86 16.28
CA VAL A 48 0.72 -25.54 16.88
C VAL A 48 0.26 -26.92 17.31
N ASP A 49 0.97 -27.96 16.88
CA ASP A 49 0.62 -29.37 17.15
C ASP A 49 -0.84 -29.73 16.82
N GLY A 50 -1.36 -29.14 15.74
CA GLY A 50 -2.74 -29.34 15.28
C GLY A 50 -3.80 -28.59 16.09
N VAL A 51 -3.41 -27.75 17.02
CA VAL A 51 -4.32 -26.97 17.85
C VAL A 51 -4.30 -25.51 17.39
N ALA A 52 -5.47 -24.94 17.09
CA ALA A 52 -5.61 -23.54 16.73
C ALA A 52 -5.21 -22.63 17.91
N GLN A 53 -4.27 -21.75 17.68
CA GLN A 53 -3.79 -20.78 18.65
C GLN A 53 -4.47 -19.43 18.46
N GLY A 54 -4.57 -18.98 17.21
CA GLY A 54 -5.22 -17.73 16.89
C GLY A 54 -5.45 -17.56 15.41
N ALA A 55 -5.96 -16.42 15.01
CA ALA A 55 -6.28 -16.15 13.61
C ALA A 55 -6.16 -14.65 13.25
N ALA A 56 -5.98 -14.39 11.95
CA ALA A 56 -6.04 -13.06 11.40
C ALA A 56 -6.76 -13.03 10.05
N TYR A 57 -7.29 -11.85 9.69
CA TYR A 57 -7.82 -11.56 8.35
C TYR A 57 -7.71 -10.06 8.06
N GLY A 58 -7.75 -9.70 6.77
CA GLY A 58 -7.68 -8.29 6.40
C GLY A 58 -7.45 -8.03 4.94
N ASP A 59 -7.05 -6.81 4.65
CA ASP A 59 -6.73 -6.31 3.32
C ASP A 59 -5.31 -5.71 3.25
N TRP A 60 -4.77 -5.70 2.05
CA TRP A 60 -3.51 -5.06 1.69
C TRP A 60 -3.75 -4.06 0.54
N ARG A 61 -2.96 -2.99 0.50
CA ARG A 61 -2.95 -1.99 -0.56
C ARG A 61 -1.62 -1.26 -0.64
N LEU A 62 -1.38 -0.63 -1.78
CA LEU A 62 -0.42 0.47 -1.90
C LEU A 62 -1.15 1.79 -1.65
N THR A 63 -0.60 2.66 -0.83
CA THR A 63 -1.21 3.95 -0.50
C THR A 63 -0.17 5.02 -0.21
N TYR A 64 -0.49 6.27 -0.52
CA TYR A 64 0.34 7.39 -0.12
C TYR A 64 0.01 7.82 1.31
N GLN A 65 1.02 7.85 2.15
CA GLN A 65 0.93 8.40 3.50
C GLN A 65 1.97 9.51 3.63
N SER A 66 1.53 10.74 3.90
CA SER A 66 2.44 11.90 4.02
C SER A 66 3.40 12.07 2.85
N SER A 67 2.92 11.87 1.63
CA SER A 67 3.68 11.94 0.37
C SER A 67 4.67 10.78 0.15
N GLU A 68 4.72 9.79 1.01
CA GLU A 68 5.50 8.57 0.85
C GLU A 68 4.59 7.41 0.41
N LEU A 69 5.02 6.67 -0.62
CA LEU A 69 4.32 5.46 -1.02
C LEU A 69 4.62 4.34 -0.02
N ARG A 70 3.57 3.76 0.51
CA ARG A 70 3.65 2.67 1.49
C ARG A 70 2.87 1.45 1.04
N SER A 71 3.44 0.30 1.33
CA SER A 71 2.73 -0.97 1.37
C SER A 71 2.06 -1.06 2.74
N TYR A 72 0.75 -1.20 2.76
CA TYR A 72 -0.05 -1.10 3.97
C TYR A 72 -1.01 -2.29 4.07
N ALA A 73 -0.98 -2.97 5.19
CA ALA A 73 -1.94 -3.99 5.56
C ALA A 73 -2.74 -3.54 6.78
N ARG A 74 -4.02 -3.77 6.76
CA ARG A 74 -4.87 -3.63 7.94
C ARG A 74 -5.71 -4.87 8.11
N GLY A 75 -6.05 -5.18 9.34
CA GLY A 75 -6.82 -6.38 9.59
C GLY A 75 -7.29 -6.49 11.02
N TYR A 76 -7.68 -7.68 11.35
CA TYR A 76 -8.10 -8.07 12.67
C TYR A 76 -7.34 -9.32 13.08
N VAL A 77 -6.93 -9.36 14.33
CA VAL A 77 -6.30 -10.52 14.97
C VAL A 77 -7.12 -10.98 16.15
N LYS A 78 -7.07 -12.26 16.44
CA LYS A 78 -7.77 -12.87 17.57
C LYS A 78 -6.94 -14.00 18.13
N ASP A 79 -6.73 -14.00 19.43
CA ASP A 79 -6.15 -15.11 20.17
C ASP A 79 -7.26 -16.07 20.61
N TYR A 80 -7.12 -17.35 20.28
CA TYR A 80 -8.06 -18.39 20.72
C TYR A 80 -7.69 -18.97 22.09
N ARG A 81 -6.50 -18.65 22.58
CA ARG A 81 -5.96 -19.18 23.84
C ARG A 81 -5.40 -18.07 24.74
N ALA A 82 -6.19 -17.04 24.95
CA ALA A 82 -5.79 -15.90 25.75
C ALA A 82 -5.04 -16.30 27.04
N GLY A 83 -3.84 -15.76 27.23
CA GLY A 83 -3.07 -15.92 28.45
C GLY A 83 -1.63 -16.41 28.32
N GLY A 84 -1.06 -16.57 27.14
CA GLY A 84 0.33 -17.04 26.99
C GLY A 84 1.10 -16.33 25.89
N ALA A 85 0.74 -16.58 24.69
CA ALA A 85 1.32 -16.00 23.49
C ALA A 85 0.43 -14.88 22.94
N SER A 86 0.91 -14.09 22.02
CA SER A 86 0.11 -13.07 21.33
C SER A 86 0.02 -13.40 19.85
N ILE A 87 -1.08 -13.01 19.25
CA ILE A 87 -1.31 -13.18 17.80
C ILE A 87 -1.08 -11.86 17.09
N TYR A 88 -0.40 -11.92 15.95
CA TYR A 88 -0.17 -10.79 15.07
C TYR A 88 -0.17 -11.25 13.61
N PHE A 89 -0.16 -10.34 12.66
CA PHE A 89 0.20 -10.65 11.29
C PHE A 89 1.46 -9.89 10.89
N GLU A 90 2.29 -10.54 10.11
CA GLU A 90 3.49 -9.95 9.52
C GLU A 90 3.19 -9.53 8.08
N LEU A 91 3.62 -8.32 7.73
CA LEU A 91 3.64 -7.79 6.38
C LEU A 91 5.10 -7.76 5.89
N ARG A 92 5.36 -8.46 4.81
CA ARG A 92 6.60 -8.33 4.04
C ARG A 92 6.30 -7.69 2.69
N THR A 93 7.03 -6.66 2.32
CA THR A 93 6.88 -6.03 1.02
C THR A 93 8.04 -6.39 0.11
N GLN A 94 7.69 -6.85 -1.09
CA GLN A 94 8.64 -7.07 -2.17
C GLN A 94 8.40 -6.06 -3.29
N THR A 95 9.50 -5.59 -3.87
CA THR A 95 9.47 -4.63 -4.98
C THR A 95 10.15 -5.22 -6.21
N ASN A 96 9.78 -4.70 -7.37
CA ASN A 96 10.37 -5.06 -8.65
C ASN A 96 10.51 -3.82 -9.53
N ALA A 97 11.69 -3.62 -10.13
CA ALA A 97 11.99 -2.52 -11.05
C ALA A 97 11.86 -2.95 -12.52
N GLY A 98 11.40 -4.17 -12.79
CA GLY A 98 11.25 -4.71 -14.11
C GLY A 98 9.81 -4.78 -14.58
N HIS A 99 9.64 -4.93 -15.89
CA HIS A 99 8.32 -5.08 -16.48
C HIS A 99 7.67 -6.40 -16.07
N CYS A 100 6.49 -6.33 -15.48
CA CYS A 100 5.69 -7.48 -15.10
C CYS A 100 4.47 -7.62 -16.01
N ILE A 101 4.10 -8.84 -16.34
CA ILE A 101 2.96 -9.15 -17.22
C ILE A 101 1.73 -9.46 -16.37
N ALA A 102 0.70 -8.62 -16.53
CA ALA A 102 -0.63 -8.92 -15.96
C ALA A 102 -1.25 -10.16 -16.67
N PRO A 103 -2.16 -10.89 -16.01
CA PRO A 103 -2.75 -10.62 -14.70
C PRO A 103 -2.01 -11.26 -13.52
N ALA A 104 -1.04 -12.12 -13.77
CA ALA A 104 -0.49 -12.96 -12.70
C ALA A 104 0.61 -12.26 -11.88
N TRP A 105 1.24 -11.20 -12.41
CA TRP A 105 2.38 -10.52 -11.80
C TRP A 105 3.50 -11.49 -11.35
N THR A 106 3.48 -12.70 -11.93
CA THR A 106 4.44 -13.77 -11.66
C THR A 106 5.56 -13.81 -12.68
N SER A 107 5.34 -13.20 -13.85
CA SER A 107 6.27 -13.14 -14.96
C SER A 107 6.84 -11.74 -15.09
N CYS A 108 7.81 -11.42 -14.24
CA CYS A 108 8.54 -10.16 -14.29
C CYS A 108 9.89 -10.34 -14.98
N SER A 109 10.33 -9.32 -15.71
CA SER A 109 11.66 -9.32 -16.39
C SER A 109 12.82 -9.34 -15.39
N GLN A 110 12.57 -8.91 -14.15
CA GLN A 110 13.51 -8.96 -13.04
C GLN A 110 12.90 -9.73 -11.87
N PRO A 111 13.72 -10.39 -11.03
CA PRO A 111 13.21 -11.07 -9.85
C PRO A 111 12.63 -10.06 -8.85
N TRP A 112 11.64 -10.51 -8.09
CA TRP A 112 11.15 -9.77 -6.94
C TRP A 112 12.27 -9.69 -5.90
N ASN A 113 12.63 -8.49 -5.52
CA ASN A 113 13.68 -8.21 -4.54
C ASN A 113 13.27 -7.02 -3.67
N GLY A 114 14.16 -6.63 -2.76
CA GLY A 114 13.86 -5.57 -1.81
C GLY A 114 12.80 -6.04 -0.80
N PHE A 115 13.23 -6.33 0.41
CA PHE A 115 12.35 -6.71 1.51
C PHE A 115 12.30 -5.58 2.52
N ALA A 116 11.09 -5.24 2.91
CA ALA A 116 10.84 -4.47 4.10
C ALA A 116 9.75 -5.20 4.87
N ASP A 117 9.99 -5.45 6.14
CA ASP A 117 9.07 -6.19 7.01
C ASP A 117 8.53 -5.26 8.09
N ASP A 118 7.31 -5.49 8.49
CA ASP A 118 6.66 -4.84 9.64
C ASP A 118 5.62 -5.79 10.24
N ASP A 119 5.53 -5.80 11.55
CA ASP A 119 4.55 -6.58 12.28
C ASP A 119 3.38 -5.69 12.70
N SER A 120 2.18 -6.24 12.65
CA SER A 120 1.04 -5.58 13.27
C SER A 120 1.19 -5.56 14.80
N ALA A 121 0.44 -4.68 15.46
CA ALA A 121 0.39 -4.77 16.92
C ALA A 121 -0.11 -6.15 17.35
N HIS A 122 0.56 -6.73 18.35
CA HIS A 122 0.27 -8.02 18.92
C HIS A 122 -0.96 -7.96 19.81
N SER A 123 -1.75 -9.02 19.85
CA SER A 123 -2.94 -9.12 20.67
C SER A 123 -3.05 -10.48 21.34
N ASN A 124 -3.36 -10.46 22.62
CA ASN A 124 -3.71 -11.63 23.41
C ASN A 124 -5.23 -11.65 23.76
N SER A 125 -6.04 -10.95 22.99
CA SER A 125 -7.49 -10.84 23.20
C SER A 125 -8.22 -11.99 22.51
N ASP A 126 -9.18 -12.57 23.19
CA ASP A 126 -10.15 -13.52 22.64
C ASP A 126 -11.23 -12.86 21.76
N LEU A 127 -11.20 -11.55 21.62
CA LEU A 127 -12.01 -10.76 20.69
C LEU A 127 -11.19 -10.34 19.48
N TRP A 128 -11.87 -10.06 18.36
CA TRP A 128 -11.23 -9.49 17.19
C TRP A 128 -10.75 -8.06 17.47
N VAL A 129 -9.44 -7.85 17.39
CA VAL A 129 -8.77 -6.56 17.60
C VAL A 129 -8.27 -6.04 16.26
N SER A 130 -8.64 -4.80 15.92
CA SER A 130 -8.16 -4.15 14.72
C SER A 130 -6.70 -3.73 14.86
N THR A 131 -5.90 -4.03 13.84
CA THR A 131 -4.47 -3.72 13.81
C THR A 131 -3.99 -3.45 12.39
N SER A 132 -2.76 -2.94 12.24
CA SER A 132 -2.16 -2.66 10.94
C SER A 132 -0.64 -2.78 10.98
N ALA A 133 -0.06 -3.01 9.79
CA ALA A 133 1.37 -2.98 9.53
C ALA A 133 1.65 -2.19 8.25
N SER A 134 2.79 -1.53 8.14
CA SER A 134 3.13 -0.77 6.94
C SER A 134 4.63 -0.64 6.73
N THR A 135 5.05 -0.81 5.49
CA THR A 135 6.44 -0.65 5.08
C THR A 135 6.57 0.41 3.99
N SER A 136 7.73 1.06 3.92
CA SER A 136 8.05 1.95 2.79
C SER A 136 8.28 1.13 1.52
N VAL A 137 7.84 1.67 0.39
CA VAL A 137 8.11 1.11 -0.94
C VAL A 137 9.30 1.83 -1.56
N HIS A 138 10.20 1.08 -2.16
CA HIS A 138 11.41 1.64 -2.75
C HIS A 138 11.07 2.59 -3.89
N SER A 139 11.63 3.81 -3.88
CA SER A 139 11.32 4.87 -4.84
C SER A 139 11.65 4.53 -6.30
N ASN A 140 12.52 3.55 -6.53
CA ASN A 140 12.95 3.13 -7.87
C ASN A 140 12.25 1.85 -8.36
N ALA A 141 11.26 1.36 -7.64
CA ALA A 141 10.51 0.19 -8.08
C ALA A 141 9.32 0.62 -8.95
N ASP A 142 8.93 -0.22 -9.89
CA ASP A 142 7.75 -0.01 -10.73
C ASP A 142 6.53 -0.73 -10.17
N TYR A 143 6.78 -1.80 -9.42
CA TYR A 143 5.76 -2.69 -8.85
C TYR A 143 6.11 -3.04 -7.41
N ALA A 144 5.07 -3.24 -6.60
CA ALA A 144 5.19 -3.81 -5.27
C ALA A 144 4.11 -4.84 -5.02
N ARG A 145 4.41 -5.80 -4.14
CA ARG A 145 3.43 -6.76 -3.62
C ARG A 145 3.63 -6.98 -2.13
N GLY A 146 2.54 -7.28 -1.45
CA GLY A 146 2.57 -7.69 -0.06
C GLY A 146 2.64 -9.22 0.06
N LEU A 147 3.38 -9.69 1.03
CA LEU A 147 3.33 -11.03 1.55
C LEU A 147 2.83 -10.92 2.98
N LEU A 148 1.84 -11.74 3.33
CA LEU A 148 1.26 -11.71 4.67
C LEU A 148 1.24 -13.11 5.26
N ARG A 149 1.39 -13.21 6.56
CA ARG A 149 1.19 -14.43 7.33
C ARG A 149 0.66 -14.09 8.72
N THR A 150 -0.02 -15.02 9.34
CA THR A 150 -0.45 -14.93 10.74
C THR A 150 0.54 -15.66 11.60
N CYS A 151 0.95 -15.06 12.70
CA CYS A 151 1.93 -15.60 13.63
C CYS A 151 1.41 -15.61 15.06
N GLU A 152 1.92 -16.54 15.84
CA GLU A 152 1.86 -16.59 17.29
C GLU A 152 3.24 -16.26 17.84
N GLU A 153 3.36 -15.20 18.63
CA GLU A 153 4.58 -14.88 19.35
C GLU A 153 4.81 -15.88 20.47
N VAL A 154 5.92 -16.61 20.41
CA VAL A 154 6.30 -17.58 21.43
C VAL A 154 7.59 -17.13 22.11
N ASN A 155 7.53 -16.87 23.41
CA ASN A 155 8.69 -16.42 24.16
C ASN A 155 9.87 -17.43 24.05
N TRP A 156 11.05 -16.93 23.71
CA TRP A 156 12.33 -17.65 23.67
C TRP A 156 12.53 -18.71 22.58
N VAL A 157 11.60 -18.84 21.66
CA VAL A 157 11.67 -19.72 20.47
C VAL A 157 11.22 -18.93 19.22
N PRO A 158 11.54 -19.37 18.01
CA PRO A 158 10.96 -18.77 16.82
C PRO A 158 9.45 -18.85 16.83
N ASP A 159 8.79 -17.80 16.32
CA ASP A 159 7.35 -17.72 16.25
C ASP A 159 6.77 -18.78 15.32
N ASP A 160 5.64 -19.34 15.69
CA ASP A 160 4.86 -20.22 14.83
C ASP A 160 4.02 -19.37 13.89
N CYS A 161 4.15 -19.61 12.59
CA CYS A 161 3.46 -18.82 11.57
C CYS A 161 2.79 -19.71 10.52
N THR A 162 1.73 -19.19 9.90
CA THR A 162 1.16 -19.75 8.68
C THR A 162 2.15 -19.63 7.52
N GLY A 163 1.89 -20.32 6.41
CA GLY A 163 2.58 -20.03 5.14
C GLY A 163 2.33 -18.59 4.68
N TRP A 164 3.25 -18.07 3.84
CA TRP A 164 3.08 -16.77 3.22
C TRP A 164 1.98 -16.76 2.18
N TYR A 165 1.13 -15.74 2.24
CA TYR A 165 0.24 -15.36 1.15
C TYR A 165 0.89 -14.25 0.32
N TYR A 166 0.80 -14.40 -0.99
CA TYR A 166 1.28 -13.42 -1.93
C TYR A 166 0.10 -12.65 -2.51
N THR A 167 0.04 -11.34 -2.27
CA THR A 167 -0.91 -10.51 -2.98
C THR A 167 -0.54 -10.45 -4.46
N GLN A 168 -1.51 -10.12 -5.32
CA GLN A 168 -1.14 -9.67 -6.66
C GLN A 168 -0.39 -8.35 -6.53
N GLY A 169 0.73 -8.21 -7.27
CA GLY A 169 1.46 -6.96 -7.30
C GLY A 169 0.65 -5.84 -7.96
N ASP A 170 0.89 -4.60 -7.55
CA ASP A 170 0.34 -3.40 -8.17
C ASP A 170 1.47 -2.51 -8.69
N SER A 171 1.21 -1.86 -9.84
CA SER A 171 2.05 -0.78 -10.34
C SER A 171 1.63 0.54 -9.71
N TYR A 172 2.57 1.47 -9.59
CA TYR A 172 2.32 2.78 -9.00
C TYR A 172 2.93 3.95 -9.80
N HIS A 173 3.13 3.71 -11.12
CA HIS A 173 3.51 4.73 -12.11
C HIS A 173 2.41 4.89 -13.16
#